data_e3aaec1fc4bc3e56033a5d39fec542e7
#
_entry.id   e3aaec1fc4bc3e56033a5d39fec542e7
#
_cell.length_a   1.000
_cell.length_b   1.000
_cell.length_c   1.000
_cell.angle_alpha   90.00
_cell.angle_beta   90.00
_cell.angle_gamma   90.00
#
_symmetry.space_group_name_H-M   'P 1'
#
loop_
_entity.id
_entity.type
_entity.pdbx_description
1 polymer ?
#
loop_
_entity_poly.entity_id
_entity_poly.type
_entity_poly.pdbx_seq_one_letter_code
_entity_poly.pdbx_strand_id
1 'polypeptide(L)'
;MHRLSTHVFVDGLNLMHGACRSFACHWIDIAGVARSVLPERLFEITCIHLYTSLLDGRVDPGLPIAQHAHLRALRAVGRCDIHLGKLVPSRRRCIATWPPQIAGSAVEVELMSEKGSDVSLAVDLVDLAHRGEFEAALVVSNDSDLRRAIEVARFDLGYRIGTLNPHQGRQSRELARVSSFQRTIRRSDLLRNTLPDVLRDADGLIHRPRRAGW
;
A
#
# COMPACT_ATOMS: atom_id res chain seq x y z
N MET A 1 3.62 30.17 -6.11
CA MET A 1 2.57 29.63 -5.22
C MET A 1 3.23 28.50 -4.44
N HIS A 2 3.20 28.51 -3.08
CA HIS A 2 3.79 27.45 -2.28
C HIS A 2 3.02 26.13 -2.49
N ARG A 3 3.75 25.02 -2.73
CA ARG A 3 3.20 23.67 -2.81
C ARG A 3 3.41 22.99 -1.48
N LEU A 4 2.41 22.29 -0.99
CA LEU A 4 2.48 21.56 0.27
C LEU A 4 3.43 20.37 0.13
N SER A 5 4.49 20.32 0.95
CA SER A 5 5.33 19.13 1.06
C SER A 5 4.46 17.95 1.51
N THR A 6 4.46 16.88 0.71
CA THR A 6 3.47 15.81 0.85
C THR A 6 4.14 14.46 1.00
N HIS A 7 3.88 13.78 2.11
CA HIS A 7 4.25 12.38 2.30
C HIS A 7 3.13 11.45 1.86
N VAL A 8 3.49 10.31 1.27
CA VAL A 8 2.56 9.27 0.82
C VAL A 8 2.76 8.03 1.68
N PHE A 9 1.75 7.65 2.44
CA PHE A 9 1.75 6.47 3.31
C PHE A 9 0.98 5.36 2.60
N VAL A 10 1.65 4.26 2.27
CA VAL A 10 1.10 3.22 1.42
C VAL A 10 0.97 1.92 2.19
N ASP A 11 -0.27 1.50 2.40
CA ASP A 11 -0.59 0.14 2.81
C ASP A 11 -0.39 -0.78 1.60
N GLY A 12 0.75 -1.47 1.60
CA GLY A 12 1.19 -2.29 0.48
C GLY A 12 0.27 -3.47 0.19
N LEU A 13 -0.26 -4.12 1.22
CA LEU A 13 -1.18 -5.25 1.04
C LEU A 13 -2.53 -4.77 0.51
N ASN A 14 -3.06 -3.66 1.02
CA ASN A 14 -4.31 -3.08 0.56
C ASN A 14 -4.20 -2.62 -0.91
N LEU A 15 -3.07 -2.00 -1.29
CA LEU A 15 -2.76 -1.62 -2.67
C LEU A 15 -2.68 -2.85 -3.59
N MET A 16 -2.01 -3.88 -3.15
CA MET A 16 -1.82 -5.13 -3.88
C MET A 16 -3.13 -5.87 -4.13
N HIS A 17 -3.86 -6.17 -3.06
CA HIS A 17 -5.13 -6.90 -3.14
C HIS A 17 -6.24 -6.07 -3.81
N GLY A 18 -6.13 -4.74 -3.74
CA GLY A 18 -7.03 -3.82 -4.41
C GLY A 18 -6.68 -3.60 -5.89
N ALA A 19 -6.00 -2.48 -6.17
CA ALA A 19 -5.78 -2.03 -7.55
C ALA A 19 -4.85 -2.93 -8.35
N CYS A 20 -3.72 -3.36 -7.78
CA CYS A 20 -2.71 -4.12 -8.52
C CYS A 20 -3.27 -5.45 -9.01
N ARG A 21 -3.94 -6.21 -8.14
CA ARG A 21 -4.55 -7.50 -8.51
C ARG A 21 -5.75 -7.31 -9.43
N SER A 22 -6.64 -6.34 -9.14
CA SER A 22 -7.85 -6.09 -9.93
C SER A 22 -7.55 -5.67 -11.36
N PHE A 23 -6.43 -4.98 -11.59
CA PHE A 23 -6.04 -4.51 -12.93
C PHE A 23 -4.87 -5.29 -13.53
N ALA A 24 -4.39 -6.35 -12.86
CA ALA A 24 -3.23 -7.14 -13.25
C ALA A 24 -1.99 -6.28 -13.55
N CYS A 25 -1.75 -5.25 -12.73
CA CYS A 25 -0.67 -4.29 -12.90
C CYS A 25 0.12 -4.16 -11.60
N HIS A 26 1.26 -4.84 -11.51
CA HIS A 26 2.06 -4.95 -10.28
C HIS A 26 3.40 -4.21 -10.35
N TRP A 27 3.86 -3.85 -11.56
CA TRP A 27 5.13 -3.17 -11.80
C TRP A 27 4.90 -1.66 -11.91
N ILE A 28 4.59 -1.01 -10.79
CA ILE A 28 4.12 0.39 -10.75
C ILE A 28 5.10 1.32 -10.05
N ASP A 29 5.19 2.55 -10.56
CA ASP A 29 5.76 3.70 -9.85
C ASP A 29 4.71 4.30 -8.92
N ILE A 30 4.84 4.02 -7.62
CA ILE A 30 3.91 4.52 -6.60
C ILE A 30 3.90 6.06 -6.57
N ALA A 31 5.06 6.70 -6.76
CA ALA A 31 5.17 8.15 -6.81
C ALA A 31 4.41 8.72 -8.02
N GLY A 32 4.55 8.07 -9.17
CA GLY A 32 3.80 8.43 -10.38
C GLY A 32 2.29 8.29 -10.20
N VAL A 33 1.85 7.19 -9.59
CA VAL A 33 0.42 6.99 -9.25
C VAL A 33 -0.08 8.10 -8.33
N ALA A 34 0.66 8.43 -7.28
CA ALA A 34 0.28 9.50 -6.35
C ALA A 34 0.25 10.87 -7.06
N ARG A 35 1.23 11.18 -7.92
CA ARG A 35 1.22 12.40 -8.75
C ARG A 35 0.02 12.48 -9.70
N SER A 36 -0.42 11.35 -10.26
CA SER A 36 -1.54 11.34 -11.19
C SER A 36 -2.90 11.68 -10.54
N VAL A 37 -3.02 11.52 -9.21
CA VAL A 37 -4.25 11.79 -8.46
C VAL A 37 -4.22 13.08 -7.65
N LEU A 38 -3.04 13.63 -7.39
CA LEU A 38 -2.86 14.89 -6.67
C LEU A 38 -2.61 16.05 -7.65
N PRO A 39 -3.26 17.21 -7.49
CA PRO A 39 -2.95 18.39 -8.28
C PRO A 39 -1.52 18.89 -8.00
N GLU A 40 -0.61 18.81 -8.98
CA GLU A 40 0.80 19.21 -8.86
C GLU A 40 0.99 20.66 -8.45
N ARG A 41 0.03 21.54 -8.78
CA ARG A 41 0.04 22.95 -8.36
C ARG A 41 -0.11 23.14 -6.85
N LEU A 42 -0.64 22.15 -6.14
CA LEU A 42 -0.94 22.23 -4.71
C LEU A 42 -0.04 21.33 -3.87
N PHE A 43 0.40 20.20 -4.40
CA PHE A 43 1.12 19.17 -3.65
C PHE A 43 2.45 18.85 -4.30
N GLU A 44 3.49 18.71 -3.49
CA GLU A 44 4.81 18.22 -3.89
C GLU A 44 5.14 16.96 -3.10
N ILE A 45 5.21 15.81 -3.78
CA ILE A 45 5.54 14.54 -3.12
C ILE A 45 7.03 14.55 -2.78
N THR A 46 7.33 14.55 -1.48
CA THR A 46 8.68 14.62 -0.93
C THR A 46 9.17 13.26 -0.42
N CYS A 47 8.28 12.41 0.08
CA CYS A 47 8.62 11.07 0.55
C CYS A 47 7.47 10.08 0.33
N ILE A 48 7.82 8.80 0.16
CA ILE A 48 6.86 7.67 0.13
C ILE A 48 7.28 6.68 1.21
N HIS A 49 6.33 6.31 2.05
CA HIS A 49 6.49 5.27 3.07
C HIS A 49 5.64 4.08 2.64
N LEU A 50 6.27 2.99 2.27
CA LEU A 50 5.60 1.74 1.87
C LEU A 50 5.66 0.73 3.00
N TYR A 51 4.50 0.38 3.54
CA TYR A 51 4.34 -0.62 4.58
C TYR A 51 3.87 -1.93 3.96
N THR A 52 4.67 -2.98 4.08
CA THR A 52 4.37 -4.29 3.47
C THR A 52 5.10 -5.39 4.22
N SER A 53 4.79 -6.65 3.93
CA SER A 53 5.55 -7.79 4.43
C SER A 53 6.13 -8.59 3.25
N LEU A 54 7.24 -9.28 3.49
CA LEU A 54 7.80 -10.17 2.48
C LEU A 54 6.88 -11.37 2.28
N LEU A 55 6.60 -11.69 1.01
CA LEU A 55 5.75 -12.81 0.64
C LEU A 55 6.45 -14.15 0.92
N ASP A 56 5.64 -15.14 1.25
CA ASP A 56 6.11 -16.50 1.45
C ASP A 56 6.15 -17.27 0.12
N GLY A 57 7.26 -17.88 -0.18
CA GLY A 57 7.46 -18.68 -1.40
C GLY A 57 6.98 -20.12 -1.34
N ARG A 58 6.37 -20.57 -0.24
CA ARG A 58 5.93 -21.98 -0.07
C ARG A 58 4.87 -22.41 -1.09
N VAL A 59 3.99 -21.51 -1.48
CA VAL A 59 2.94 -21.78 -2.47
C VAL A 59 3.43 -21.47 -3.88
N ASP A 60 4.09 -20.35 -4.07
CA ASP A 60 4.70 -19.94 -5.35
C ASP A 60 6.05 -19.27 -5.08
N PRO A 61 7.17 -19.97 -5.33
CA PRO A 61 8.51 -19.42 -5.15
C PRO A 61 8.82 -18.19 -6.02
N GLY A 62 8.06 -17.96 -7.08
CA GLY A 62 8.22 -16.79 -7.95
C GLY A 62 7.72 -15.48 -7.32
N LEU A 63 6.78 -15.56 -6.36
CA LEU A 63 6.20 -14.38 -5.73
C LEU A 63 7.22 -13.55 -4.94
N PRO A 64 8.02 -14.12 -4.03
CA PRO A 64 9.04 -13.34 -3.32
C PRO A 64 10.08 -12.73 -4.25
N ILE A 65 10.46 -13.43 -5.32
CA ILE A 65 11.43 -12.94 -6.31
C ILE A 65 10.87 -11.72 -7.04
N ALA A 66 9.62 -11.78 -7.48
CA ALA A 66 8.95 -10.68 -8.15
C ALA A 66 8.76 -9.47 -7.21
N GLN A 67 8.37 -9.72 -5.96
CA GLN A 67 8.25 -8.68 -4.94
C GLN A 67 9.60 -8.02 -4.67
N HIS A 68 10.65 -8.79 -4.45
CA HIS A 68 11.99 -8.27 -4.17
C HIS A 68 12.49 -7.37 -5.33
N ALA A 69 12.29 -7.80 -6.58
CA ALA A 69 12.61 -6.97 -7.73
C ALA A 69 11.86 -5.63 -7.74
N HIS A 70 10.55 -5.66 -7.43
CA HIS A 70 9.73 -4.44 -7.34
C HIS A 70 10.17 -3.51 -6.20
N LEU A 71 10.43 -4.04 -5.01
CA LEU A 71 10.91 -3.24 -3.88
C LEU A 71 12.27 -2.61 -4.17
N ARG A 72 13.20 -3.34 -4.84
CA ARG A 72 14.47 -2.77 -5.31
C ARG A 72 14.23 -1.64 -6.34
N ALA A 73 13.33 -1.87 -7.30
CA ALA A 73 12.99 -0.88 -8.31
C ALA A 73 12.42 0.41 -7.69
N LEU A 74 11.53 0.29 -6.71
CA LEU A 74 10.98 1.45 -5.98
C LEU A 74 12.06 2.25 -5.24
N ARG A 75 13.05 1.57 -4.63
CA ARG A 75 14.21 2.25 -4.02
C ARG A 75 15.08 2.94 -5.06
N ALA A 76 15.30 2.30 -6.21
CA ALA A 76 16.14 2.82 -7.29
C ALA A 76 15.57 4.09 -7.94
N VAL A 77 14.24 4.23 -8.03
CA VAL A 77 13.59 5.45 -8.55
C VAL A 77 13.52 6.59 -7.53
N GLY A 78 13.86 6.31 -6.28
CA GLY A 78 14.15 7.29 -5.22
C GLY A 78 12.98 7.66 -4.31
N ARG A 79 13.35 8.10 -3.08
CA ARG A 79 12.45 8.61 -2.03
C ARG A 79 11.34 7.67 -1.58
N CYS A 80 11.63 6.34 -1.57
CA CYS A 80 10.70 5.34 -1.08
C CYS A 80 11.33 4.59 0.11
N ASP A 81 10.83 4.88 1.30
CA ASP A 81 11.18 4.18 2.53
C ASP A 81 10.27 2.95 2.66
N ILE A 82 10.88 1.78 2.80
CA ILE A 82 10.15 0.51 2.86
C ILE A 82 10.21 -0.04 4.27
N HIS A 83 9.05 -0.13 4.90
CA HIS A 83 8.84 -0.65 6.24
C HIS A 83 8.29 -2.07 6.14
N LEU A 84 9.04 -3.04 6.69
CA LEU A 84 8.67 -4.44 6.59
C LEU A 84 7.98 -4.92 7.86
N GLY A 85 6.73 -5.34 7.73
CA GLY A 85 6.01 -6.16 8.70
C GLY A 85 6.50 -7.60 8.69
N LYS A 86 5.81 -8.46 9.42
CA LYS A 86 6.12 -9.90 9.52
C LYS A 86 4.95 -10.73 9.04
N LEU A 87 5.22 -11.75 8.22
CA LEU A 87 4.27 -12.83 7.96
C LEU A 87 4.41 -13.88 9.06
N VAL A 88 3.33 -14.17 9.75
CA VAL A 88 3.28 -15.15 10.83
C VAL A 88 2.33 -16.28 10.43
N PRO A 89 2.82 -17.53 10.34
CA PRO A 89 1.96 -18.67 10.12
C PRO A 89 1.10 -18.90 11.37
N SER A 90 -0.17 -19.16 11.17
CA SER A 90 -1.09 -19.51 12.25
C SER A 90 -2.01 -20.64 11.78
N ARG A 91 -2.25 -21.62 12.68
CA ARG A 91 -3.23 -22.67 12.43
C ARG A 91 -4.54 -22.28 13.10
N ARG A 92 -5.61 -22.38 12.35
CA ARG A 92 -6.96 -22.09 12.84
C ARG A 92 -7.91 -23.21 12.48
N ARG A 93 -8.77 -23.54 13.43
CA ARG A 93 -9.90 -24.42 13.18
C ARG A 93 -11.06 -23.60 12.65
N CYS A 94 -11.48 -23.90 11.42
CA CYS A 94 -12.55 -23.22 10.72
C CYS A 94 -13.67 -24.20 10.41
N ILE A 95 -14.89 -23.69 10.22
CA ILE A 95 -16.00 -24.51 9.73
C ILE A 95 -16.00 -24.42 8.20
N ALA A 96 -15.90 -25.55 7.54
CA ALA A 96 -16.00 -25.63 6.09
C ALA A 96 -17.41 -25.24 5.64
N THR A 97 -17.51 -24.37 4.65
CA THR A 97 -18.78 -23.99 4.02
C THR A 97 -18.95 -24.63 2.64
N TRP A 98 -17.83 -25.09 2.08
CA TRP A 98 -17.77 -25.71 0.76
C TRP A 98 -16.55 -26.69 0.70
N PRO A 99 -16.60 -27.78 -0.05
CA PRO A 99 -17.75 -28.29 -0.83
C PRO A 99 -18.85 -28.91 0.07
N PRO A 100 -20.07 -29.13 -0.45
CA PRO A 100 -21.20 -29.63 0.37
C PRO A 100 -20.93 -30.89 1.18
N GLN A 101 -20.03 -31.77 0.67
CA GLN A 101 -19.67 -33.03 1.33
C GLN A 101 -19.00 -32.87 2.70
N ILE A 102 -18.35 -31.73 2.94
CA ILE A 102 -17.68 -31.40 4.20
C ILE A 102 -18.25 -30.15 4.87
N ALA A 103 -19.31 -29.57 4.31
CA ALA A 103 -19.97 -28.39 4.88
C ALA A 103 -20.42 -28.68 6.32
N GLY A 104 -20.13 -27.77 7.23
CA GLY A 104 -20.36 -27.94 8.67
C GLY A 104 -19.26 -28.68 9.42
N SER A 105 -18.32 -29.33 8.73
CA SER A 105 -17.18 -29.99 9.35
C SER A 105 -16.14 -28.98 9.83
N ALA A 106 -15.45 -29.29 10.93
CA ALA A 106 -14.31 -28.52 11.38
C ALA A 106 -13.06 -28.96 10.62
N VAL A 107 -12.41 -28.01 9.96
CA VAL A 107 -11.15 -28.22 9.25
C VAL A 107 -10.05 -27.35 9.85
N GLU A 108 -8.82 -27.86 9.92
CA GLU A 108 -7.67 -27.07 10.31
C GLU A 108 -7.07 -26.43 9.05
N VAL A 109 -6.87 -25.13 9.09
CA VAL A 109 -6.26 -24.36 8.00
C VAL A 109 -5.03 -23.63 8.50
N GLU A 110 -3.98 -23.63 7.70
CA GLU A 110 -2.81 -22.79 7.93
C GLU A 110 -3.00 -21.47 7.17
N LEU A 111 -2.94 -20.37 7.92
CA LEU A 111 -3.10 -19.03 7.40
C LEU A 111 -1.80 -18.26 7.61
N MET A 112 -1.36 -17.55 6.59
CA MET A 112 -0.33 -16.53 6.71
C MET A 112 -1.00 -15.20 7.04
N SER A 113 -0.75 -14.70 8.24
CA SER A 113 -1.26 -13.40 8.68
C SER A 113 -0.11 -12.39 8.70
N GLU A 114 -0.31 -11.29 8.03
CA GLU A 114 0.58 -10.14 8.17
C GLU A 114 0.39 -9.51 9.55
N LYS A 115 1.47 -9.01 10.13
CA LYS A 115 1.50 -8.34 11.43
C LYS A 115 2.40 -7.12 11.40
N GLY A 116 1.86 -6.01 11.84
CA GLY A 116 2.59 -4.81 12.20
C GLY A 116 2.65 -3.72 11.14
N SER A 117 2.36 -3.97 9.85
CA SER A 117 2.41 -2.92 8.83
C SER A 117 1.39 -1.81 9.07
N ASP A 118 0.13 -2.15 9.36
CA ASP A 118 -0.93 -1.17 9.60
C ASP A 118 -0.66 -0.34 10.86
N VAL A 119 -0.16 -1.01 11.92
CA VAL A 119 0.23 -0.34 13.16
C VAL A 119 1.40 0.60 12.91
N SER A 120 2.43 0.17 12.17
CA SER A 120 3.58 1.01 11.83
C SER A 120 3.14 2.21 10.99
N LEU A 121 2.29 2.00 9.97
CA LEU A 121 1.74 3.08 9.17
C LEU A 121 1.00 4.10 10.03
N ALA A 122 0.13 3.63 10.93
CA ALA A 122 -0.66 4.50 11.80
C ALA A 122 0.23 5.30 12.76
N VAL A 123 1.24 4.66 13.35
CA VAL A 123 2.20 5.31 14.26
C VAL A 123 3.05 6.34 13.52
N ASP A 124 3.62 5.96 12.37
CA ASP A 124 4.51 6.85 11.60
C ASP A 124 3.73 8.05 11.04
N LEU A 125 2.47 7.87 10.60
CA LEU A 125 1.63 8.99 10.16
C LEU A 125 1.47 10.04 11.27
N VAL A 126 1.22 9.61 12.51
CA VAL A 126 1.03 10.51 13.65
C VAL A 126 2.34 11.11 14.12
N ASP A 127 3.41 10.29 14.21
CA ASP A 127 4.72 10.74 14.69
C ASP A 127 5.36 11.74 13.73
N LEU A 128 5.37 11.47 12.42
CA LEU A 128 5.91 12.38 11.41
C LEU A 128 5.09 13.66 11.30
N ALA A 129 3.75 13.58 11.48
CA ALA A 129 2.90 14.77 11.60
C ALA A 129 3.28 15.60 12.84
N HIS A 130 3.50 14.94 13.99
CA HIS A 130 3.90 15.63 15.22
C HIS A 130 5.25 16.33 15.11
N ARG A 131 6.18 15.75 14.34
CA ARG A 131 7.51 16.35 14.06
C ARG A 131 7.48 17.42 12.97
N GLY A 132 6.36 17.62 12.26
CA GLY A 132 6.27 18.59 11.17
C GLY A 132 7.03 18.20 9.90
N GLU A 133 7.22 16.90 9.65
CA GLU A 133 8.02 16.40 8.50
C GLU A 133 7.31 16.59 7.15
N PHE A 134 6.03 16.89 7.15
CA PHE A 134 5.23 17.18 5.96
C PHE A 134 4.15 18.23 6.26
N GLU A 135 3.58 18.84 5.22
CA GLU A 135 2.43 19.77 5.32
C GLU A 135 1.12 19.11 4.92
N ALA A 136 1.19 18.03 4.14
CA ALA A 136 0.05 17.21 3.75
C ALA A 136 0.44 15.73 3.69
N ALA A 137 -0.53 14.84 3.81
CA ALA A 137 -0.30 13.42 3.57
C ALA A 137 -1.38 12.80 2.69
N LEU A 138 -0.98 11.78 1.92
CA LEU A 138 -1.87 10.90 1.17
C LEU A 138 -1.75 9.49 1.72
N VAL A 139 -2.83 8.95 2.30
CA VAL A 139 -2.88 7.57 2.80
C VAL A 139 -3.51 6.69 1.71
N VAL A 140 -2.74 5.74 1.19
CA VAL A 140 -3.17 4.78 0.16
C VAL A 140 -3.64 3.52 0.85
N SER A 141 -4.88 3.51 1.26
CA SER A 141 -5.60 2.38 1.87
C SER A 141 -7.11 2.64 1.88
N ASN A 142 -7.89 1.59 2.06
CA ASN A 142 -9.33 1.65 2.33
C ASN A 142 -9.68 0.98 3.67
N ASP A 143 -8.65 0.69 4.48
CA ASP A 143 -8.82 0.07 5.78
C ASP A 143 -9.31 1.09 6.82
N SER A 144 -10.45 0.80 7.42
CA SER A 144 -11.06 1.63 8.46
C SER A 144 -10.25 1.70 9.76
N ASP A 145 -9.36 0.76 10.02
CA ASP A 145 -8.54 0.73 11.23
C ASP A 145 -7.56 1.91 11.28
N LEU A 146 -7.23 2.50 10.11
CA LEU A 146 -6.43 3.72 10.01
C LEU A 146 -7.19 5.00 10.38
N ARG A 147 -8.51 4.91 10.61
CA ARG A 147 -9.37 6.06 10.90
C ARG A 147 -8.81 6.93 12.03
N ARG A 148 -8.41 6.32 13.16
CA ARG A 148 -7.97 7.10 14.34
C ARG A 148 -6.66 7.85 14.07
N ALA A 149 -5.71 7.25 13.36
CA ALA A 149 -4.46 7.91 13.01
C ALA A 149 -4.70 9.13 12.09
N ILE A 150 -5.57 8.98 11.10
CA ILE A 150 -5.96 10.08 10.20
C ILE A 150 -6.69 11.19 10.96
N GLU A 151 -7.57 10.83 11.89
CA GLU A 151 -8.32 11.76 12.74
C GLU A 151 -7.38 12.62 13.59
N VAL A 152 -6.40 12.00 14.26
CA VAL A 152 -5.37 12.70 15.04
C VAL A 152 -4.55 13.64 14.16
N ALA A 153 -4.00 13.12 13.06
CA ALA A 153 -3.17 13.94 12.17
C ALA A 153 -3.95 15.14 11.60
N ARG A 154 -5.23 14.94 11.27
CA ARG A 154 -6.05 15.99 10.67
C ARG A 154 -6.62 16.99 11.68
N PHE A 155 -7.26 16.52 12.75
CA PHE A 155 -8.03 17.40 13.64
C PHE A 155 -7.25 17.86 14.85
N ASP A 156 -6.41 16.98 15.41
CA ASP A 156 -5.65 17.33 16.62
C ASP A 156 -4.36 18.08 16.23
N LEU A 157 -3.71 17.70 15.09
CA LEU A 157 -2.47 18.30 14.63
C LEU A 157 -2.65 19.29 13.45
N GLY A 158 -3.82 19.34 12.82
CA GLY A 158 -4.19 20.36 11.82
C GLY A 158 -3.70 20.09 10.39
N TYR A 159 -3.23 18.88 10.05
CA TYR A 159 -2.68 18.55 8.74
C TYR A 159 -3.75 18.27 7.69
N ARG A 160 -3.38 18.44 6.42
CA ARG A 160 -4.24 18.09 5.29
C ARG A 160 -4.04 16.64 4.89
N ILE A 161 -4.93 15.74 5.32
CA ILE A 161 -4.83 14.30 5.08
C ILE A 161 -5.85 13.87 4.02
N GLY A 162 -5.36 13.38 2.88
CA GLY A 162 -6.19 12.73 1.85
C GLY A 162 -6.12 11.21 1.92
N THR A 163 -7.14 10.53 1.42
CA THR A 163 -7.12 9.07 1.25
C THR A 163 -7.28 8.69 -0.22
N LEU A 164 -6.55 7.66 -0.63
CA LEU A 164 -6.56 7.07 -1.96
C LEU A 164 -6.99 5.62 -1.85
N ASN A 165 -8.24 5.34 -2.25
CA ASN A 165 -8.79 3.98 -2.21
C ASN A 165 -8.21 3.13 -3.36
N PRO A 166 -7.52 2.02 -3.07
CA PRO A 166 -7.01 1.11 -4.09
C PRO A 166 -8.07 0.12 -4.60
N HIS A 167 -9.22 0.00 -3.94
CA HIS A 167 -10.26 -0.94 -4.33
C HIS A 167 -11.26 -0.34 -5.32
N GLN A 168 -11.77 -1.16 -6.24
CA GLN A 168 -12.82 -0.77 -7.19
C GLN A 168 -14.21 -0.70 -6.57
N GLY A 169 -14.34 -1.16 -5.34
CA GLY A 169 -15.59 -1.15 -4.61
C GLY A 169 -15.86 0.16 -3.88
N ARG A 170 -16.76 0.07 -2.90
CA ARG A 170 -17.18 1.22 -2.09
C ARG A 170 -16.03 1.73 -1.23
N GLN A 171 -15.85 3.04 -1.22
CA GLN A 171 -14.93 3.69 -0.29
C GLN A 171 -15.39 3.52 1.17
N SER A 172 -14.44 3.39 2.08
CA SER A 172 -14.71 3.36 3.52
C SER A 172 -15.39 4.66 3.96
N ARG A 173 -16.58 4.52 4.53
CA ARG A 173 -17.33 5.66 5.10
C ARG A 173 -16.62 6.24 6.31
N GLU A 174 -15.91 5.40 7.07
CA GLU A 174 -15.15 5.81 8.24
C GLU A 174 -13.99 6.73 7.82
N LEU A 175 -13.22 6.32 6.80
CA LEU A 175 -12.15 7.16 6.27
C LEU A 175 -12.68 8.44 5.61
N ALA A 176 -13.84 8.37 4.94
CA ALA A 176 -14.47 9.54 4.32
C ALA A 176 -14.75 10.68 5.31
N ARG A 177 -15.18 10.33 6.52
CA ARG A 177 -15.54 11.32 7.56
C ARG A 177 -14.32 12.06 8.11
N VAL A 178 -13.17 11.38 8.15
CA VAL A 178 -11.96 11.93 8.76
C VAL A 178 -10.94 12.46 7.75
N SER A 179 -11.08 12.18 6.46
CA SER A 179 -10.17 12.68 5.41
C SER A 179 -10.54 14.08 4.94
N SER A 180 -9.54 14.86 4.53
CA SER A 180 -9.74 16.16 3.88
C SER A 180 -10.31 16.02 2.47
N PHE A 181 -9.96 14.95 1.78
CA PHE A 181 -10.47 14.56 0.48
C PHE A 181 -10.25 13.07 0.25
N GLN A 182 -11.01 12.50 -0.68
CA GLN A 182 -10.86 11.11 -1.11
C GLN A 182 -10.70 11.01 -2.61
N ARG A 183 -9.93 10.01 -3.04
CA ARG A 183 -9.75 9.59 -4.44
C ARG A 183 -9.78 8.08 -4.52
N THR A 184 -9.93 7.56 -5.75
CA THR A 184 -9.86 6.11 -6.03
C THR A 184 -8.87 5.90 -7.17
N ILE A 185 -8.02 4.89 -7.04
CA ILE A 185 -7.08 4.49 -8.10
C ILE A 185 -7.88 3.94 -9.28
N ARG A 186 -7.63 4.45 -10.46
CA ARG A 186 -8.19 3.95 -11.72
C ARG A 186 -7.16 3.10 -12.44
N ARG A 187 -7.64 2.23 -13.32
CA ARG A 187 -6.75 1.43 -14.18
C ARG A 187 -5.76 2.30 -14.96
N SER A 188 -6.22 3.44 -15.48
CA SER A 188 -5.39 4.39 -16.20
C SER A 188 -4.25 4.98 -15.36
N ASP A 189 -4.44 5.13 -14.06
CA ASP A 189 -3.42 5.69 -13.16
C ASP A 189 -2.27 4.71 -12.97
N LEU A 190 -2.55 3.40 -12.92
CA LEU A 190 -1.53 2.36 -12.87
C LEU A 190 -0.80 2.20 -14.21
N LEU A 191 -1.54 2.12 -15.33
CA LEU A 191 -0.97 1.86 -16.65
C LEU A 191 -0.06 3.00 -17.14
N ARG A 192 -0.36 4.26 -16.78
CA ARG A 192 0.49 5.41 -17.13
C ARG A 192 1.72 5.52 -16.24
N ASN A 193 1.72 4.86 -15.09
CA ASN A 193 2.77 4.95 -14.09
C ASN A 193 3.40 3.57 -13.83
N THR A 194 3.70 2.85 -14.90
CA THR A 194 4.51 1.63 -14.83
C THR A 194 5.99 2.01 -14.76
N LEU A 195 6.75 1.26 -13.95
CA LEU A 195 8.20 1.37 -13.92
C LEU A 195 8.81 0.90 -15.26
N PRO A 196 9.99 1.40 -15.66
CA PRO A 196 10.73 0.87 -16.80
C PRO A 196 10.99 -0.64 -16.68
N ASP A 197 11.03 -1.35 -17.81
CA ASP A 197 11.26 -2.79 -17.80
C ASP A 197 12.66 -3.19 -17.30
N VAL A 198 13.62 -2.25 -17.38
CA VAL A 198 14.96 -2.40 -16.84
C VAL A 198 15.33 -1.15 -16.07
N LEU A 199 15.76 -1.34 -14.83
CA LEU A 199 16.30 -0.31 -13.95
C LEU A 199 17.70 -0.72 -13.48
N ARG A 200 18.41 0.17 -12.83
CA ARG A 200 19.73 -0.10 -12.24
C ARG A 200 19.77 0.49 -10.83
N ASP A 201 20.32 -0.29 -9.91
CA ASP A 201 20.72 0.18 -8.58
C ASP A 201 22.22 -0.13 -8.33
N ALA A 202 22.67 0.01 -7.09
CA ALA A 202 24.06 -0.29 -6.69
C ALA A 202 24.42 -1.77 -6.89
N ASP A 203 23.43 -2.68 -6.80
CA ASP A 203 23.61 -4.13 -6.91
C ASP A 203 23.49 -4.65 -8.34
N GLY A 204 23.22 -3.77 -9.33
CA GLY A 204 23.16 -4.09 -10.76
C GLY A 204 21.81 -3.86 -11.42
N LEU A 205 21.53 -4.63 -12.49
CA LEU A 205 20.28 -4.49 -13.25
C LEU A 205 19.10 -5.11 -12.52
N ILE A 206 17.96 -4.43 -12.60
CA ILE A 206 16.68 -4.88 -12.09
C ILE A 206 15.75 -5.05 -13.29
N HIS A 207 15.36 -6.27 -13.59
CA HIS A 207 14.44 -6.57 -14.69
C HIS A 207 13.02 -6.70 -14.18
N ARG A 208 12.07 -6.20 -14.96
CA ARG A 208 10.67 -6.46 -14.71
C ARG A 208 10.39 -7.96 -14.65
N PRO A 209 9.76 -8.49 -13.62
CA PRO A 209 9.42 -9.91 -13.54
C PRO A 209 8.51 -10.33 -14.68
N ARG A 210 8.80 -11.48 -15.32
CA ARG A 210 7.99 -12.01 -16.42
C ARG A 210 6.60 -12.47 -15.98
N ARG A 211 6.44 -12.89 -14.74
CA ARG A 211 5.14 -13.16 -14.12
C ARG A 211 4.61 -11.89 -13.48
N ALA A 212 3.50 -11.40 -14.01
CA ALA A 212 2.70 -10.38 -13.34
C ALA A 212 1.85 -11.07 -12.27
N GLY A 213 2.13 -10.82 -11.03
CA GLY A 213 1.25 -11.25 -9.96
C GLY A 213 2.00 -11.76 -8.72
N TRP A 214 2.25 -10.89 -7.84
CA TRP A 214 2.38 -11.12 -6.40
C TRP A 214 1.30 -10.33 -5.67
#